data_b089a13a698ede2d0cc69960f548df8e
#
_entry.id   b089a13a698ede2d0cc69960f548df8e
#
_cell.length_a   1.000
_cell.length_b   1.000
_cell.length_c   1.000
_cell.angle_alpha   90.00
_cell.angle_beta   90.00
_cell.angle_gamma   90.00
#
_symmetry.space_group_name_H-M   'P 1'
#
loop_
_entity.id
_entity.type
_entity.pdbx_description
1 polymer ?
#
loop_
_entity_poly.entity_id
_entity_poly.type
_entity_poly.pdbx_seq_one_letter_code
_entity_poly.pdbx_strand_id
1 'polypeptide(L)'
;YEVGELIAPTNLNVSVEIVGQDDNNPNGDGSAVVVFTATSDNEINYQFNFGDGRTAVSPTGIVEHRYSANVGVYTYNVVVNATGTGGLGTSTNLEVTIFNSFKDEEAENFLTGSSDVSDIGSSKKWYWQADVAVHVGLGPVEDDYGNGEFSYEAWWNLIQPWDEEKYCMYDNEFVFTRTANGISFEQTIGPAFIPGAYAGELGVAGDTCHDQTVATTMFGEKNVSFFPSSSKAALEGSYNEVPYRQTSFEISDGGFMGWYVGASTYDIISISDDELFVRIIQAGNGFAWYHRFTSTKPVEGEVDPGYEYSNLVWEDDFNTDGAPDSSKWTYDLGTTDIFGNNGWGNQEAQSYTNNADNVIVENGSLKITAKKEGNDYTSARIKTQGLYNFTYGRVEVRAKLPAAQGTWPAI
;
A
#
# COMPACT_ATOMS: atom_id res chain seq x y z
N TYR A 1 -27.20 -41.18 -11.26
CA TYR A 1 -27.18 -39.95 -10.41
C TYR A 1 -28.59 -39.39 -10.48
N GLU A 2 -29.34 -39.42 -9.38
CA GLU A 2 -30.58 -38.64 -9.26
C GLU A 2 -30.16 -37.19 -9.04
N VAL A 3 -30.52 -36.31 -9.94
CA VAL A 3 -30.41 -34.86 -9.75
C VAL A 3 -31.51 -34.50 -8.76
N GLY A 4 -31.16 -33.93 -7.61
CA GLY A 4 -32.13 -33.45 -6.62
C GLY A 4 -33.12 -32.45 -7.25
N GLU A 5 -34.27 -32.28 -6.61
CA GLU A 5 -35.30 -31.34 -7.06
C GLU A 5 -34.74 -29.89 -7.14
N LEU A 6 -34.98 -29.24 -8.28
CA LEU A 6 -34.60 -27.85 -8.47
C LEU A 6 -35.66 -26.96 -7.80
N ILE A 7 -35.25 -26.25 -6.72
CA ILE A 7 -36.19 -25.47 -5.93
C ILE A 7 -35.72 -23.99 -5.95
N ALA A 8 -36.63 -23.11 -6.37
CA ALA A 8 -36.41 -21.67 -6.25
C ALA A 8 -36.63 -21.21 -4.80
N PRO A 9 -35.87 -20.22 -4.32
CA PRO A 9 -36.14 -19.56 -3.04
C PRO A 9 -37.56 -19.00 -2.98
N THR A 10 -38.20 -19.13 -1.80
CA THR A 10 -39.51 -18.55 -1.53
C THR A 10 -39.46 -17.66 -0.28
N ASN A 11 -40.49 -16.86 -0.09
CA ASN A 11 -40.60 -15.96 1.08
C ASN A 11 -39.40 -15.01 1.26
N LEU A 12 -38.80 -14.54 0.16
CA LEU A 12 -37.71 -13.58 0.22
C LEU A 12 -38.20 -12.30 0.89
N ASN A 13 -37.58 -11.96 2.03
CA ASN A 13 -37.81 -10.73 2.78
C ASN A 13 -36.46 -10.03 3.02
N VAL A 14 -36.45 -8.71 2.94
CA VAL A 14 -35.24 -7.88 3.18
C VAL A 14 -35.61 -6.80 4.19
N SER A 15 -34.86 -6.74 5.28
CA SER A 15 -34.91 -5.65 6.25
C SER A 15 -33.66 -4.79 6.16
N VAL A 16 -33.78 -3.52 6.52
CA VAL A 16 -32.76 -2.51 6.42
C VAL A 16 -32.64 -1.80 7.78
N GLU A 17 -31.41 -1.67 8.25
CA GLU A 17 -31.06 -0.85 9.41
C GLU A 17 -30.06 0.21 8.94
N ILE A 18 -30.45 1.48 8.99
CA ILE A 18 -29.55 2.61 8.68
C ILE A 18 -28.88 3.02 9.99
N VAL A 19 -27.55 3.04 10.02
CA VAL A 19 -26.78 3.34 11.22
C VAL A 19 -27.12 4.76 11.71
N GLY A 20 -27.41 4.88 13.01
CA GLY A 20 -27.78 6.14 13.64
C GLY A 20 -29.14 6.71 13.22
N GLN A 21 -30.02 5.92 12.59
CA GLN A 21 -31.38 6.32 12.25
C GLN A 21 -32.24 6.43 13.53
N ASP A 22 -32.84 7.60 13.73
CA ASP A 22 -33.81 7.87 14.81
C ASP A 22 -34.82 8.94 14.35
N ASP A 23 -35.69 9.37 15.24
CA ASP A 23 -36.73 10.40 14.94
C ASP A 23 -36.14 11.77 14.53
N ASN A 24 -34.89 12.07 14.95
CA ASN A 24 -34.21 13.33 14.62
C ASN A 24 -33.32 13.18 13.39
N ASN A 25 -32.87 11.95 13.12
CA ASN A 25 -31.98 11.59 12.02
C ASN A 25 -32.64 10.51 11.15
N PRO A 26 -33.71 10.82 10.42
CA PRO A 26 -34.50 9.82 9.68
C PRO A 26 -33.73 9.11 8.58
N ASN A 27 -32.59 9.64 8.14
CA ASN A 27 -31.72 9.08 7.11
C ASN A 27 -30.35 8.65 7.65
N GLY A 28 -30.22 8.44 8.98
CA GLY A 28 -29.00 8.04 9.68
C GLY A 28 -28.14 9.20 10.19
N ASP A 29 -27.04 8.87 10.84
CA ASP A 29 -26.14 9.81 11.54
C ASP A 29 -25.13 10.54 10.61
N GLY A 30 -25.22 10.29 9.31
CA GLY A 30 -24.29 10.84 8.33
C GLY A 30 -23.10 9.93 8.00
N SER A 31 -23.02 8.75 8.62
CA SER A 31 -22.03 7.73 8.25
C SER A 31 -22.32 7.05 6.92
N ALA A 32 -23.55 7.15 6.44
CA ALA A 32 -24.09 6.48 5.25
C ALA A 32 -23.93 4.95 5.27
N VAL A 33 -23.88 4.35 6.47
CA VAL A 33 -23.76 2.91 6.67
C VAL A 33 -25.14 2.28 6.82
N VAL A 34 -25.35 1.17 6.14
CA VAL A 34 -26.60 0.42 6.12
C VAL A 34 -26.32 -1.06 6.29
N VAL A 35 -27.03 -1.71 7.21
CA VAL A 35 -27.01 -3.16 7.38
C VAL A 35 -28.25 -3.75 6.71
N PHE A 36 -28.04 -4.61 5.73
CA PHE A 36 -29.08 -5.37 5.05
C PHE A 36 -29.17 -6.77 5.64
N THR A 37 -30.38 -7.22 5.87
CA THR A 37 -30.64 -8.61 6.27
C THR A 37 -31.71 -9.21 5.37
N ALA A 38 -31.28 -10.15 4.53
CA ALA A 38 -32.16 -10.93 3.66
C ALA A 38 -32.43 -12.31 4.27
N THR A 39 -33.66 -12.78 4.18
CA THR A 39 -34.08 -14.13 4.57
C THR A 39 -34.99 -14.72 3.51
N SER A 40 -34.85 -15.99 3.25
CA SER A 40 -35.80 -16.76 2.39
C SER A 40 -35.78 -18.25 2.75
N ASP A 41 -36.67 -19.02 2.13
CA ASP A 41 -36.65 -20.48 2.25
C ASP A 41 -35.97 -21.07 1.00
N ASN A 42 -35.17 -22.12 1.17
CA ASN A 42 -34.49 -22.88 0.12
C ASN A 42 -33.41 -22.11 -0.64
N GLU A 43 -32.83 -21.10 -0.04
CA GLU A 43 -31.70 -20.35 -0.57
C GLU A 43 -30.36 -21.07 -0.36
N ILE A 44 -29.38 -20.73 -1.21
CA ILE A 44 -27.96 -21.10 -1.08
C ILE A 44 -27.14 -19.86 -0.78
N ASN A 45 -27.48 -18.74 -1.42
CA ASN A 45 -26.86 -17.45 -1.20
C ASN A 45 -27.77 -16.29 -1.61
N TYR A 46 -27.36 -15.09 -1.21
CA TYR A 46 -27.98 -13.85 -1.61
C TYR A 46 -26.97 -12.98 -2.36
N GLN A 47 -27.43 -12.32 -3.41
CA GLN A 47 -26.68 -11.30 -4.13
C GLN A 47 -27.38 -9.96 -3.96
N PHE A 48 -26.64 -8.96 -3.49
CA PHE A 48 -27.10 -7.60 -3.31
C PHE A 48 -26.52 -6.72 -4.42
N ASN A 49 -27.35 -5.90 -5.04
CA ASN A 49 -26.95 -4.77 -5.86
C ASN A 49 -27.47 -3.52 -5.15
N PHE A 50 -26.57 -2.68 -4.64
CA PHE A 50 -26.90 -1.58 -3.76
C PHE A 50 -27.43 -0.34 -4.49
N GLY A 51 -27.40 -0.32 -5.82
CA GLY A 51 -27.88 0.80 -6.64
C GLY A 51 -26.86 1.93 -6.81
N ASP A 52 -25.68 1.80 -6.24
CA ASP A 52 -24.55 2.70 -6.38
C ASP A 52 -23.44 2.14 -7.30
N GLY A 53 -23.73 1.05 -8.02
CA GLY A 53 -22.78 0.34 -8.88
C GLY A 53 -22.06 -0.82 -8.19
N ARG A 54 -22.18 -0.95 -6.86
CA ARG A 54 -21.54 -2.02 -6.09
C ARG A 54 -22.48 -3.18 -5.82
N THR A 55 -21.88 -4.36 -5.68
CA THR A 55 -22.59 -5.60 -5.38
C THR A 55 -21.90 -6.39 -4.28
N ALA A 56 -22.65 -7.23 -3.57
CA ALA A 56 -22.10 -8.21 -2.63
C ALA A 56 -22.82 -9.55 -2.73
N VAL A 57 -22.12 -10.63 -2.38
CA VAL A 57 -22.70 -11.97 -2.21
C VAL A 57 -22.55 -12.39 -0.76
N SER A 58 -23.64 -12.83 -0.15
CA SER A 58 -23.66 -13.27 1.25
C SER A 58 -24.40 -14.61 1.38
N PRO A 59 -23.74 -15.67 1.84
CA PRO A 59 -24.42 -16.91 2.17
C PRO A 59 -25.34 -16.79 3.40
N THR A 60 -25.09 -15.83 4.28
CA THR A 60 -25.88 -15.62 5.52
C THR A 60 -27.02 -14.63 5.34
N GLY A 61 -27.05 -13.91 4.19
CA GLY A 61 -28.03 -12.86 3.95
C GLY A 61 -27.75 -11.54 4.67
N ILE A 62 -26.68 -11.44 5.48
CA ILE A 62 -26.33 -10.21 6.19
C ILE A 62 -25.16 -9.54 5.49
N VAL A 63 -25.32 -8.23 5.18
CA VAL A 63 -24.27 -7.41 4.56
C VAL A 63 -24.34 -6.01 5.15
N GLU A 64 -23.21 -5.51 5.60
CA GLU A 64 -23.02 -4.09 5.86
C GLU A 64 -22.53 -3.42 4.57
N HIS A 65 -23.16 -2.31 4.21
CA HIS A 65 -22.76 -1.51 3.06
C HIS A 65 -22.68 -0.03 3.42
N ARG A 66 -21.58 0.60 3.03
CA ARG A 66 -21.41 2.06 3.15
C ARG A 66 -21.64 2.68 1.78
N TYR A 67 -22.62 3.56 1.68
CA TYR A 67 -22.81 4.39 0.50
C TYR A 67 -21.81 5.53 0.50
N SER A 68 -21.08 5.65 -0.60
CA SER A 68 -20.10 6.71 -0.80
C SER A 68 -20.71 7.74 -1.75
N ALA A 69 -20.90 8.95 -1.27
CA ALA A 69 -21.49 10.05 -2.01
C ALA A 69 -20.96 11.39 -1.46
N ASN A 70 -21.21 12.47 -2.17
CA ASN A 70 -21.01 13.81 -1.62
C ASN A 70 -21.88 14.05 -0.38
N VAL A 71 -21.59 15.10 0.38
CA VAL A 71 -22.44 15.50 1.51
C VAL A 71 -23.87 15.77 1.00
N GLY A 72 -24.85 15.09 1.61
CA GLY A 72 -26.24 15.22 1.21
C GLY A 72 -27.09 14.00 1.51
N VAL A 73 -28.34 14.06 1.08
CA VAL A 73 -29.32 12.97 1.19
C VAL A 73 -29.48 12.31 -0.18
N TYR A 74 -29.33 10.99 -0.22
CA TYR A 74 -29.40 10.21 -1.44
C TYR A 74 -30.34 9.04 -1.28
N THR A 75 -31.05 8.68 -2.36
CA THR A 75 -31.92 7.50 -2.40
C THR A 75 -31.40 6.51 -3.44
N TYR A 76 -31.24 5.27 -3.01
CA TYR A 76 -30.75 4.15 -3.83
C TYR A 76 -31.83 3.11 -4.00
N ASN A 77 -31.93 2.51 -5.20
CA ASN A 77 -32.78 1.36 -5.46
C ASN A 77 -31.95 0.08 -5.33
N VAL A 78 -32.14 -0.64 -4.24
CA VAL A 78 -31.41 -1.87 -3.92
C VAL A 78 -32.17 -3.06 -4.47
N VAL A 79 -31.47 -3.94 -5.19
CA VAL A 79 -32.02 -5.20 -5.69
C VAL A 79 -31.33 -6.35 -4.96
N VAL A 80 -32.14 -7.25 -4.41
CA VAL A 80 -31.65 -8.47 -3.73
C VAL A 80 -32.16 -9.70 -4.44
N ASN A 81 -31.24 -10.59 -4.84
CA ASN A 81 -31.52 -11.87 -5.46
C ASN A 81 -31.17 -13.01 -4.51
N ALA A 82 -32.11 -13.86 -4.17
CA ALA A 82 -31.84 -15.13 -3.51
C ALA A 82 -31.70 -16.24 -4.58
N THR A 83 -30.67 -17.06 -4.46
CA THR A 83 -30.38 -18.16 -5.39
C THR A 83 -30.54 -19.50 -4.68
N GLY A 84 -31.33 -20.38 -5.27
CA GLY A 84 -31.58 -21.74 -4.80
C GLY A 84 -30.87 -22.79 -5.64
N THR A 85 -31.30 -24.06 -5.49
CA THR A 85 -30.70 -25.19 -6.20
C THR A 85 -30.86 -25.05 -7.72
N GLY A 86 -29.79 -25.38 -8.46
CA GLY A 86 -29.76 -25.32 -9.93
C GLY A 86 -29.75 -23.91 -10.48
N GLY A 87 -29.47 -22.89 -9.65
CA GLY A 87 -29.39 -21.49 -10.09
C GLY A 87 -30.75 -20.82 -10.24
N LEU A 88 -31.83 -21.43 -9.74
CA LEU A 88 -33.14 -20.79 -9.70
C LEU A 88 -33.13 -19.64 -8.71
N GLY A 89 -33.66 -18.47 -9.08
CA GLY A 89 -33.60 -17.26 -8.26
C GLY A 89 -34.98 -16.64 -8.01
N THR A 90 -35.05 -15.88 -6.91
CA THR A 90 -36.15 -14.99 -6.58
C THR A 90 -35.55 -13.62 -6.21
N SER A 91 -36.13 -12.53 -6.70
CA SER A 91 -35.63 -11.19 -6.46
C SER A 91 -36.68 -10.27 -5.86
N THR A 92 -36.20 -9.28 -5.12
CA THR A 92 -36.99 -8.15 -4.62
C THR A 92 -36.18 -6.86 -4.74
N ASN A 93 -36.86 -5.71 -4.67
CA ASN A 93 -36.21 -4.43 -4.63
C ASN A 93 -36.81 -3.54 -3.55
N LEU A 94 -36.01 -2.59 -3.04
CA LEU A 94 -36.41 -1.61 -2.06
C LEU A 94 -35.61 -0.31 -2.25
N GLU A 95 -36.21 0.80 -1.81
CA GLU A 95 -35.50 2.08 -1.78
C GLU A 95 -34.89 2.31 -0.41
N VAL A 96 -33.65 2.79 -0.38
CA VAL A 96 -32.92 3.16 0.83
C VAL A 96 -32.48 4.61 0.69
N THR A 97 -32.90 5.46 1.64
CA THR A 97 -32.52 6.87 1.69
C THR A 97 -31.53 7.08 2.84
N ILE A 98 -30.35 7.56 2.53
CA ILE A 98 -29.27 7.79 3.51
C ILE A 98 -28.83 9.25 3.50
N PHE A 99 -28.26 9.68 4.62
CA PHE A 99 -27.55 10.94 4.73
C PHE A 99 -26.04 10.68 4.82
N ASN A 100 -25.25 11.35 3.97
CA ASN A 100 -23.80 11.38 4.07
C ASN A 100 -23.35 12.77 4.51
N SER A 101 -22.61 12.85 5.62
CA SER A 101 -22.08 14.11 6.18
C SER A 101 -20.56 14.22 6.06
N PHE A 102 -19.89 13.14 5.65
CA PHE A 102 -18.44 13.13 5.60
C PHE A 102 -17.89 13.99 4.47
N LYS A 103 -16.88 14.79 4.78
CA LYS A 103 -16.15 15.62 3.84
C LYS A 103 -14.73 15.84 4.34
N ASP A 104 -13.77 15.64 3.46
CA ASP A 104 -12.38 16.07 3.64
C ASP A 104 -11.97 16.95 2.47
N GLU A 105 -12.46 18.20 2.52
CA GLU A 105 -12.28 19.16 1.44
C GLU A 105 -10.82 19.44 1.11
N GLU A 106 -9.95 19.46 2.12
CA GLU A 106 -8.53 19.68 1.91
C GLU A 106 -7.89 18.53 1.12
N ALA A 107 -8.18 17.26 1.48
CA ALA A 107 -7.67 16.12 0.73
C ALA A 107 -8.23 16.07 -0.70
N GLU A 108 -9.52 16.37 -0.86
CA GLU A 108 -10.15 16.44 -2.18
C GLU A 108 -9.49 17.53 -3.06
N ASN A 109 -9.20 18.70 -2.47
CA ASN A 109 -8.55 19.80 -3.17
C ASN A 109 -7.12 19.44 -3.57
N PHE A 110 -6.33 18.86 -2.67
CA PHE A 110 -4.99 18.39 -3.01
C PHE A 110 -5.01 17.33 -4.10
N LEU A 111 -5.96 16.39 -4.02
CA LEU A 111 -6.04 15.29 -4.99
C LEU A 111 -6.36 15.77 -6.39
N THR A 112 -7.24 16.76 -6.53
CA THR A 112 -7.72 17.29 -7.82
C THR A 112 -7.02 18.57 -8.27
N GLY A 113 -6.17 19.18 -7.42
CA GLY A 113 -5.57 20.49 -7.69
C GLY A 113 -6.57 21.64 -7.65
N SER A 114 -7.73 21.42 -7.00
CA SER A 114 -8.77 22.45 -6.87
C SER A 114 -8.36 23.48 -5.82
N SER A 115 -8.84 24.71 -5.98
CA SER A 115 -8.74 25.75 -4.95
C SER A 115 -9.86 25.66 -3.92
N ASP A 116 -11.03 25.18 -4.32
CA ASP A 116 -12.19 24.90 -3.49
C ASP A 116 -13.17 23.94 -4.22
N VAL A 117 -14.27 23.59 -3.56
CA VAL A 117 -15.27 22.63 -4.08
C VAL A 117 -16.02 23.11 -5.31
N SER A 118 -16.06 24.42 -5.59
CA SER A 118 -16.74 24.99 -6.76
C SER A 118 -15.88 24.97 -8.03
N ASP A 119 -14.62 24.60 -7.92
CA ASP A 119 -13.63 24.58 -9.00
C ASP A 119 -13.84 23.35 -9.92
N ILE A 120 -15.02 23.26 -10.50
CA ILE A 120 -15.43 22.15 -11.37
C ILE A 120 -14.58 22.13 -12.64
N GLY A 121 -14.02 20.95 -12.96
CA GLY A 121 -13.12 20.74 -14.10
C GLY A 121 -11.65 20.85 -13.71
N SER A 122 -11.34 21.23 -12.47
CA SER A 122 -9.97 21.15 -11.98
C SER A 122 -9.49 19.70 -11.99
N SER A 123 -8.27 19.50 -12.49
CA SER A 123 -7.73 18.17 -12.73
C SER A 123 -6.25 18.14 -12.43
N LYS A 124 -5.81 17.10 -11.72
CA LYS A 124 -4.42 16.90 -11.31
C LYS A 124 -3.92 15.53 -11.71
N LYS A 125 -2.67 15.49 -12.16
CA LYS A 125 -1.98 14.27 -12.53
C LYS A 125 -1.09 13.81 -11.38
N TRP A 126 -1.09 12.51 -11.17
CA TRP A 126 -0.23 11.83 -10.22
C TRP A 126 0.57 10.76 -10.92
N TYR A 127 1.79 10.54 -10.48
CA TYR A 127 2.75 9.58 -11.01
C TYR A 127 3.34 8.77 -9.86
N TRP A 128 3.81 7.57 -10.13
CA TRP A 128 4.62 6.86 -9.14
C TRP A 128 5.83 7.71 -8.72
N GLN A 129 6.07 7.80 -7.43
CA GLN A 129 7.27 8.46 -6.90
C GLN A 129 8.44 7.46 -6.95
N ALA A 130 8.86 7.10 -8.17
CA ALA A 130 9.79 6.01 -8.45
C ALA A 130 11.22 6.24 -7.93
N ASP A 131 11.56 7.46 -7.58
CA ASP A 131 12.87 7.91 -7.09
C ASP A 131 13.06 7.77 -5.57
N VAL A 132 12.00 7.41 -4.84
CA VAL A 132 12.07 7.24 -3.39
C VAL A 132 11.84 5.80 -2.94
N ALA A 133 12.38 5.46 -1.77
CA ALA A 133 12.09 4.19 -1.12
C ALA A 133 10.62 4.10 -0.66
N VAL A 134 10.07 2.88 -0.62
CA VAL A 134 8.68 2.62 -0.22
C VAL A 134 7.66 3.29 -1.16
N HIS A 135 8.04 3.60 -2.42
CA HIS A 135 7.03 3.97 -3.41
C HIS A 135 6.09 2.80 -3.71
N VAL A 136 6.55 1.55 -3.56
CA VAL A 136 5.73 0.35 -3.35
C VAL A 136 6.32 -0.43 -2.19
N GLY A 137 5.63 -0.45 -1.07
CA GLY A 137 6.04 -1.16 0.14
C GLY A 137 5.01 -2.19 0.58
N LEU A 138 5.42 -3.11 1.45
CA LEU A 138 4.60 -4.15 2.05
C LEU A 138 4.70 -4.08 3.57
N GLY A 139 3.58 -4.25 4.27
CA GLY A 139 3.55 -4.22 5.72
C GLY A 139 2.35 -4.95 6.32
N PRO A 140 2.15 -4.83 7.65
CA PRO A 140 1.11 -5.53 8.37
C PRO A 140 -0.27 -4.93 8.11
N VAL A 141 -1.31 -5.77 8.18
CA VAL A 141 -2.70 -5.30 8.21
C VAL A 141 -3.04 -4.74 9.58
N GLU A 142 -2.67 -5.47 10.62
CA GLU A 142 -2.80 -5.10 12.03
C GLU A 142 -1.42 -5.13 12.69
N ASP A 143 -1.29 -4.54 13.87
CA ASP A 143 -0.08 -4.71 14.66
C ASP A 143 0.09 -6.19 15.01
N ASP A 144 1.12 -6.81 14.46
CA ASP A 144 1.36 -8.23 14.57
C ASP A 144 2.63 -8.60 15.34
N TYR A 145 3.42 -7.63 15.77
CA TYR A 145 4.67 -7.92 16.44
C TYR A 145 4.52 -8.34 17.91
N GLY A 146 3.30 -8.29 18.46
CA GLY A 146 3.00 -8.84 19.80
C GLY A 146 3.67 -8.11 20.98
N ASN A 147 4.36 -7.02 20.74
CA ASN A 147 5.08 -6.21 21.72
C ASN A 147 4.36 -4.90 22.09
N GLY A 148 3.18 -4.64 21.53
CA GLY A 148 2.35 -3.49 21.87
C GLY A 148 2.82 -2.17 21.26
N GLU A 149 3.78 -2.20 20.36
CA GLU A 149 4.19 -1.05 19.57
C GLU A 149 3.41 -1.04 18.25
N PHE A 150 2.50 -0.10 18.11
CA PHE A 150 1.64 0.05 16.94
C PHE A 150 2.39 0.79 15.83
N SER A 151 3.28 0.09 15.14
CA SER A 151 3.88 0.59 13.92
C SER A 151 3.18 -0.05 12.72
N TYR A 152 2.29 0.70 12.10
CA TYR A 152 1.68 0.32 10.83
C TYR A 152 2.53 0.82 9.66
N GLU A 153 3.81 0.59 9.72
CA GLU A 153 4.76 1.00 8.70
C GLU A 153 5.10 -0.16 7.77
N ALA A 154 5.62 0.15 6.58
CA ALA A 154 6.11 -0.88 5.70
C ALA A 154 7.31 -1.59 6.35
N TRP A 155 7.24 -2.92 6.48
CA TRP A 155 8.39 -3.72 6.93
C TRP A 155 9.52 -3.69 5.92
N TRP A 156 9.17 -3.48 4.68
CA TRP A 156 10.00 -3.79 3.55
C TRP A 156 9.67 -2.90 2.37
N ASN A 157 10.68 -2.31 1.82
CA ASN A 157 10.62 -1.67 0.52
C ASN A 157 10.64 -2.77 -0.55
N LEU A 158 9.46 -3.17 -1.01
CA LEU A 158 9.32 -4.27 -1.97
C LEU A 158 10.02 -3.96 -3.30
N ILE A 159 9.96 -2.69 -3.72
CA ILE A 159 10.53 -2.23 -4.97
C ILE A 159 11.56 -1.15 -4.67
N GLN A 160 12.77 -1.37 -5.16
CA GLN A 160 13.82 -0.37 -5.08
C GLN A 160 13.50 0.82 -6.00
N PRO A 161 13.98 2.03 -5.70
CA PRO A 161 13.87 3.14 -6.65
C PRO A 161 14.38 2.73 -8.04
N TRP A 162 13.56 3.01 -9.06
CA TRP A 162 13.87 2.70 -10.46
C TRP A 162 14.16 1.22 -10.77
N ASP A 163 13.43 0.30 -10.12
CA ASP A 163 13.57 -1.14 -10.37
C ASP A 163 13.25 -1.48 -11.83
N GLU A 164 14.25 -1.97 -12.56
CA GLU A 164 14.17 -2.25 -14.00
C GLU A 164 13.07 -3.27 -14.34
N GLU A 165 12.79 -4.23 -13.47
CA GLU A 165 11.72 -5.20 -13.68
C GLU A 165 10.31 -4.56 -13.61
N LYS A 166 10.21 -3.35 -13.09
CA LYS A 166 8.97 -2.62 -12.87
C LYS A 166 8.86 -1.35 -13.71
N TYR A 167 9.79 -1.09 -14.62
CA TYR A 167 9.82 0.11 -15.46
C TYR A 167 8.50 0.37 -16.19
N CYS A 168 7.78 -0.69 -16.57
CA CYS A 168 6.53 -0.55 -17.27
C CYS A 168 5.47 0.24 -16.49
N MET A 169 5.51 0.24 -15.15
CA MET A 169 4.55 1.00 -14.33
C MET A 169 4.96 2.46 -14.12
N TYR A 170 6.23 2.83 -14.29
CA TYR A 170 6.69 4.20 -14.05
C TYR A 170 6.24 5.21 -15.11
N ASP A 171 5.69 4.72 -16.22
CA ASP A 171 5.02 5.57 -17.20
C ASP A 171 3.56 5.88 -16.86
N ASN A 172 3.00 5.29 -15.79
CA ASN A 172 1.62 5.49 -15.42
C ASN A 172 1.32 6.96 -15.12
N GLU A 173 0.16 7.39 -15.60
CA GLU A 173 -0.42 8.69 -15.30
C GLU A 173 -1.83 8.48 -14.74
N PHE A 174 -2.06 8.96 -13.52
CA PHE A 174 -3.32 8.90 -12.81
C PHE A 174 -3.92 10.28 -12.74
N VAL A 175 -5.13 10.45 -13.23
CA VAL A 175 -5.81 11.75 -13.29
C VAL A 175 -7.01 11.74 -12.37
N PHE A 176 -7.05 12.70 -11.44
CA PHE A 176 -8.22 12.97 -10.63
C PHE A 176 -8.83 14.31 -11.05
N THR A 177 -10.11 14.30 -11.35
CA THR A 177 -10.83 15.48 -11.84
C THR A 177 -12.04 15.78 -10.96
N ARG A 178 -12.18 17.02 -10.53
CA ARG A 178 -13.38 17.47 -9.83
C ARG A 178 -14.51 17.67 -10.83
N THR A 179 -15.62 16.98 -10.58
CA THR A 179 -16.81 17.04 -11.40
C THR A 179 -17.98 17.67 -10.63
N ALA A 180 -19.08 17.97 -11.30
CA ALA A 180 -20.29 18.44 -10.64
C ALA A 180 -20.88 17.41 -9.64
N ASN A 181 -20.55 16.13 -9.81
CA ASN A 181 -21.09 15.01 -9.01
C ASN A 181 -20.06 14.41 -8.04
N GLY A 182 -18.89 15.05 -7.87
CA GLY A 182 -17.81 14.54 -7.02
C GLY A 182 -16.46 14.53 -7.71
N ILE A 183 -15.70 13.47 -7.55
CA ILE A 183 -14.37 13.32 -8.16
C ILE A 183 -14.40 12.11 -9.09
N SER A 184 -13.85 12.26 -10.29
CA SER A 184 -13.55 11.14 -11.17
C SER A 184 -12.05 10.82 -11.17
N PHE A 185 -11.74 9.56 -11.45
CA PHE A 185 -10.41 9.01 -11.61
C PHE A 185 -10.27 8.34 -12.96
N GLU A 186 -9.13 8.51 -13.60
CA GLU A 186 -8.76 7.76 -14.80
C GLU A 186 -7.25 7.52 -14.82
N GLN A 187 -6.84 6.29 -15.10
CA GLN A 187 -5.47 6.01 -15.52
C GLN A 187 -5.36 6.24 -17.02
N THR A 188 -4.79 7.37 -17.41
CA THR A 188 -4.77 7.84 -18.81
C THR A 188 -3.61 7.26 -19.62
N ILE A 189 -2.50 6.93 -18.95
CA ILE A 189 -1.29 6.38 -19.56
C ILE A 189 -0.76 5.21 -18.73
N GLY A 190 -0.13 4.28 -19.41
CA GLY A 190 0.59 3.15 -18.85
C GLY A 190 -0.27 1.93 -18.55
N PRO A 191 0.38 0.79 -18.32
CA PRO A 191 -0.24 -0.49 -17.99
C PRO A 191 -0.52 -0.59 -16.49
N ALA A 192 -1.24 -1.65 -16.10
CA ALA A 192 -1.37 -2.08 -14.72
C ALA A 192 -0.43 -3.24 -14.43
N PHE A 193 0.31 -3.20 -13.32
CA PHE A 193 1.10 -4.30 -12.84
C PHE A 193 0.22 -5.29 -12.06
N ILE A 194 0.26 -6.57 -12.44
CA ILE A 194 -0.51 -7.63 -11.81
C ILE A 194 0.45 -8.59 -11.11
N PRO A 195 0.56 -8.57 -9.78
CA PRO A 195 1.35 -9.55 -9.04
C PRO A 195 0.89 -10.99 -9.29
N GLY A 196 1.81 -11.95 -9.26
CA GLY A 196 1.54 -13.37 -9.53
C GLY A 196 0.45 -13.98 -8.64
N ALA A 197 0.31 -13.48 -7.40
CA ALA A 197 -0.73 -13.91 -6.47
C ALA A 197 -2.16 -13.68 -6.99
N TYR A 198 -2.38 -12.69 -7.87
CA TYR A 198 -3.70 -12.31 -8.39
C TYR A 198 -3.91 -12.70 -9.86
N ALA A 199 -2.87 -13.13 -10.54
CA ALA A 199 -2.91 -13.44 -11.97
C ALA A 199 -3.95 -14.52 -12.31
N GLY A 200 -4.10 -15.52 -11.44
CA GLY A 200 -5.06 -16.62 -11.62
C GLY A 200 -6.52 -16.17 -11.57
N GLU A 201 -6.86 -15.21 -10.73
CA GLU A 201 -8.22 -14.67 -10.61
C GLU A 201 -8.60 -13.87 -11.86
N LEU A 202 -7.65 -13.18 -12.44
CA LEU A 202 -7.84 -12.34 -13.62
C LEU A 202 -7.65 -13.12 -14.93
N GLY A 203 -7.12 -14.34 -14.88
CA GLY A 203 -6.82 -15.14 -16.07
C GLY A 203 -5.71 -14.59 -16.94
N VAL A 204 -4.74 -13.88 -16.34
CA VAL A 204 -3.62 -13.21 -17.03
C VAL A 204 -2.28 -13.73 -16.53
N ALA A 205 -1.17 -13.35 -17.17
CA ALA A 205 0.18 -13.65 -16.67
C ALA A 205 0.47 -12.81 -15.42
N GLY A 206 1.15 -13.43 -14.44
CA GLY A 206 1.55 -12.74 -13.20
C GLY A 206 2.91 -12.06 -13.28
N ASP A 207 3.18 -11.18 -12.32
CA ASP A 207 4.43 -10.43 -12.16
C ASP A 207 4.85 -9.66 -13.40
N THR A 208 3.85 -9.10 -14.09
CA THR A 208 4.07 -8.32 -15.32
C THR A 208 3.00 -7.25 -15.48
N CYS A 209 3.26 -6.30 -16.36
CA CYS A 209 2.31 -5.26 -16.71
C CYS A 209 1.34 -5.71 -17.81
N HIS A 210 0.10 -5.25 -17.68
CA HIS A 210 -0.99 -5.50 -18.63
C HIS A 210 -1.62 -4.21 -19.08
N ASP A 211 -1.79 -4.06 -20.39
CA ASP A 211 -2.42 -2.89 -20.98
C ASP A 211 -3.96 -2.94 -20.88
N GLN A 212 -4.61 -1.87 -21.30
CA GLN A 212 -6.06 -1.68 -21.25
C GLN A 212 -6.86 -2.72 -22.05
N THR A 213 -6.23 -3.46 -22.96
CA THR A 213 -6.91 -4.47 -23.78
C THR A 213 -7.10 -5.79 -23.05
N VAL A 214 -6.26 -6.06 -22.02
CA VAL A 214 -6.27 -7.32 -21.25
C VAL A 214 -7.23 -7.23 -20.06
N ALA A 215 -7.24 -6.09 -19.37
CA ALA A 215 -8.01 -5.92 -18.14
C ALA A 215 -8.96 -4.71 -18.26
N THR A 216 -9.89 -4.79 -19.19
CA THR A 216 -10.78 -3.68 -19.56
C THR A 216 -11.59 -3.09 -18.40
N THR A 217 -11.94 -3.91 -17.39
CA THR A 217 -12.67 -3.45 -16.19
C THR A 217 -11.81 -2.62 -15.23
N MET A 218 -10.47 -2.69 -15.35
CA MET A 218 -9.53 -1.96 -14.51
C MET A 218 -9.33 -0.51 -14.97
N PHE A 219 -9.64 -0.24 -16.23
CA PHE A 219 -9.41 1.04 -16.88
C PHE A 219 -10.72 1.80 -17.15
N GLY A 220 -10.59 3.01 -17.67
CA GLY A 220 -11.69 3.93 -17.95
C GLY A 220 -12.00 4.83 -16.76
N GLU A 221 -12.92 5.76 -17.00
CA GLU A 221 -13.33 6.71 -15.98
C GLU A 221 -14.07 6.02 -14.83
N LYS A 222 -13.69 6.32 -13.58
CA LYS A 222 -14.23 5.80 -12.34
C LYS A 222 -14.65 6.95 -11.44
N ASN A 223 -15.60 6.68 -10.54
CA ASN A 223 -15.94 7.61 -9.49
C ASN A 223 -15.02 7.40 -8.27
N VAL A 224 -14.69 8.50 -7.60
CA VAL A 224 -13.93 8.47 -6.34
C VAL A 224 -14.83 8.96 -5.21
N SER A 225 -14.85 8.21 -4.14
CA SER A 225 -15.66 8.53 -2.97
C SER A 225 -14.79 8.59 -1.73
N PHE A 226 -14.95 9.67 -0.96
CA PHE A 226 -14.24 9.87 0.31
C PHE A 226 -15.11 9.46 1.50
N PHE A 227 -14.50 8.90 2.52
CA PHE A 227 -15.18 8.50 3.76
C PHE A 227 -14.20 8.42 4.93
N PRO A 228 -14.70 8.41 6.19
CA PRO A 228 -13.85 8.19 7.36
C PRO A 228 -13.18 6.82 7.25
N SER A 229 -11.89 6.76 7.47
CA SER A 229 -11.19 5.47 7.49
C SER A 229 -11.70 4.61 8.64
N SER A 230 -11.87 3.32 8.38
CA SER A 230 -12.24 2.31 9.39
C SER A 230 -11.10 1.36 9.73
N SER A 231 -9.97 1.47 9.04
CA SER A 231 -8.82 0.62 9.33
C SER A 231 -8.18 0.99 10.67
N LYS A 232 -7.76 -0.02 11.43
CA LYS A 232 -7.10 0.20 12.73
C LYS A 232 -5.82 1.04 12.56
N ALA A 233 -5.08 0.82 11.48
CA ALA A 233 -3.91 1.61 11.14
C ALA A 233 -4.23 3.10 11.00
N ALA A 234 -5.29 3.44 10.28
CA ALA A 234 -5.67 4.83 10.08
C ALA A 234 -6.23 5.49 11.33
N LEU A 235 -6.86 4.72 12.23
CA LEU A 235 -7.46 5.25 13.46
C LEU A 235 -6.45 5.42 14.60
N GLU A 236 -5.48 4.52 14.72
CA GLU A 236 -4.58 4.40 15.86
C GLU A 236 -3.10 4.49 15.47
N GLY A 237 -2.78 4.33 14.18
CA GLY A 237 -1.42 4.22 13.69
C GLY A 237 -0.77 5.54 13.29
N SER A 238 0.53 5.44 13.06
CA SER A 238 1.34 6.52 12.49
C SER A 238 2.33 5.94 11.49
N TYR A 239 2.87 6.80 10.63
CA TYR A 239 3.99 6.48 9.75
C TYR A 239 5.11 7.50 10.01
N ASN A 240 6.29 7.03 10.41
CA ASN A 240 7.38 7.90 10.88
C ASN A 240 6.90 8.92 11.95
N GLU A 241 6.16 8.42 12.96
CA GLU A 241 5.59 9.23 14.05
C GLU A 241 4.50 10.25 13.62
N VAL A 242 4.14 10.31 12.34
CA VAL A 242 3.06 11.15 11.83
C VAL A 242 1.76 10.35 11.81
N PRO A 243 0.71 10.76 12.54
CA PRO A 243 -0.58 10.08 12.50
C PRO A 243 -1.17 10.05 11.09
N TYR A 244 -1.85 8.96 10.75
CA TYR A 244 -2.64 8.86 9.53
C TYR A 244 -3.72 9.94 9.48
N ARG A 245 -4.12 10.33 8.26
CA ARG A 245 -5.15 11.37 8.07
C ARG A 245 -6.55 10.96 8.55
N GLN A 246 -6.82 9.68 8.79
CA GLN A 246 -8.14 9.12 9.14
C GLN A 246 -9.20 9.30 8.04
N THR A 247 -8.76 9.53 6.83
CA THR A 247 -9.58 9.63 5.62
C THR A 247 -9.18 8.53 4.66
N SER A 248 -10.17 7.87 4.07
CA SER A 248 -9.98 6.94 2.98
C SER A 248 -10.72 7.42 1.74
N PHE A 249 -10.25 6.99 0.58
CA PHE A 249 -11.02 7.07 -0.65
C PHE A 249 -11.13 5.71 -1.32
N GLU A 250 -12.18 5.51 -2.08
CA GLU A 250 -12.40 4.33 -2.90
C GLU A 250 -12.57 4.72 -4.37
N ILE A 251 -11.96 3.96 -5.25
CA ILE A 251 -12.16 4.05 -6.70
C ILE A 251 -13.20 3.01 -7.09
N SER A 252 -14.30 3.44 -7.72
CA SER A 252 -15.44 2.58 -8.06
C SER A 252 -15.07 1.45 -9.03
N ASP A 253 -15.96 0.46 -9.14
CA ASP A 253 -15.90 -0.64 -10.11
C ASP A 253 -14.57 -1.40 -10.13
N GLY A 254 -13.96 -1.60 -8.95
CA GLY A 254 -12.68 -2.29 -8.81
C GLY A 254 -11.49 -1.51 -9.35
N GLY A 255 -11.60 -0.19 -9.48
CA GLY A 255 -10.51 0.68 -9.94
C GLY A 255 -9.35 0.71 -8.96
N PHE A 256 -8.14 0.91 -9.47
CA PHE A 256 -6.91 0.97 -8.67
C PHE A 256 -5.84 1.79 -9.39
N MET A 257 -4.79 2.16 -8.64
CA MET A 257 -3.70 3.01 -9.15
C MET A 257 -2.49 2.16 -9.54
N GLY A 258 -2.52 1.57 -10.74
CA GLY A 258 -1.37 0.94 -11.39
C GLY A 258 -0.87 -0.39 -10.83
N TRP A 259 -1.03 -0.67 -9.53
CA TRP A 259 -0.60 -1.91 -8.86
C TRP A 259 -1.81 -2.65 -8.29
N TYR A 260 -2.10 -3.84 -8.81
CA TYR A 260 -3.30 -4.59 -8.44
C TYR A 260 -3.11 -5.43 -7.18
N VAL A 261 -3.97 -5.23 -6.20
CA VAL A 261 -3.99 -6.00 -4.94
C VAL A 261 -5.38 -6.55 -4.59
N GLY A 262 -6.30 -6.55 -5.58
CA GLY A 262 -7.67 -7.03 -5.38
C GLY A 262 -8.54 -6.11 -4.53
N ALA A 263 -8.11 -4.86 -4.31
CA ALA A 263 -8.81 -3.87 -3.49
C ALA A 263 -8.78 -2.50 -4.18
N SER A 264 -9.71 -1.64 -3.80
CA SER A 264 -9.91 -0.30 -4.40
C SER A 264 -10.00 0.81 -3.36
N THR A 265 -9.84 0.48 -2.07
CA THR A 265 -9.93 1.41 -0.94
C THR A 265 -8.53 1.78 -0.45
N TYR A 266 -8.26 3.07 -0.38
CA TYR A 266 -6.98 3.65 -0.01
C TYR A 266 -7.13 4.48 1.27
N ASP A 267 -6.44 4.10 2.34
CA ASP A 267 -6.26 4.94 3.52
C ASP A 267 -5.21 6.01 3.20
N ILE A 268 -5.54 7.27 3.37
CA ILE A 268 -4.58 8.36 3.19
C ILE A 268 -3.68 8.41 4.43
N ILE A 269 -2.39 8.17 4.22
CA ILE A 269 -1.36 8.41 5.24
C ILE A 269 -1.08 9.91 5.28
N SER A 270 -0.71 10.47 4.13
CA SER A 270 -0.52 11.92 3.95
C SER A 270 -0.88 12.34 2.53
N ILE A 271 -1.30 13.59 2.37
CA ILE A 271 -1.51 14.22 1.07
C ILE A 271 -1.14 15.70 1.15
N SER A 272 -0.51 16.20 0.10
CA SER A 272 -0.12 17.59 -0.09
C SER A 272 -0.26 17.98 -1.56
N ASP A 273 0.24 19.15 -1.94
CA ASP A 273 0.28 19.55 -3.35
C ASP A 273 1.15 18.65 -4.21
N ASP A 274 2.19 18.04 -3.65
CA ASP A 274 3.19 17.30 -4.42
C ASP A 274 3.27 15.81 -4.08
N GLU A 275 2.77 15.38 -2.95
CA GLU A 275 2.83 13.99 -2.51
C GLU A 275 1.44 13.45 -2.15
N LEU A 276 1.17 12.22 -2.60
CA LEU A 276 0.08 11.37 -2.12
C LEU A 276 0.68 10.05 -1.63
N PHE A 277 0.62 9.83 -0.32
CA PHE A 277 1.05 8.58 0.30
C PHE A 277 -0.15 7.85 0.87
N VAL A 278 -0.36 6.63 0.41
CA VAL A 278 -1.54 5.84 0.74
C VAL A 278 -1.18 4.43 1.19
N ARG A 279 -2.10 3.82 1.91
CA ARG A 279 -2.07 2.43 2.32
C ARG A 279 -3.32 1.72 1.80
N ILE A 280 -3.16 0.51 1.29
CA ILE A 280 -4.25 -0.32 0.78
C ILE A 280 -4.15 -1.72 1.37
N ILE A 281 -5.25 -2.23 1.95
CA ILE A 281 -5.31 -3.60 2.43
C ILE A 281 -5.69 -4.51 1.27
N GLN A 282 -4.84 -5.51 0.99
CA GLN A 282 -5.11 -6.45 -0.09
C GLN A 282 -6.37 -7.28 0.17
N ALA A 283 -6.99 -7.77 -0.89
CA ALA A 283 -8.08 -8.72 -0.78
C ALA A 283 -7.68 -9.94 0.04
N GLY A 284 -8.55 -10.36 0.98
CA GLY A 284 -8.28 -11.47 1.90
C GLY A 284 -7.46 -11.08 3.14
N ASN A 285 -7.18 -9.80 3.36
CA ASN A 285 -6.54 -9.25 4.57
C ASN A 285 -5.17 -9.88 4.94
N GLY A 286 -4.39 -10.28 3.93
CA GLY A 286 -3.09 -10.92 4.19
C GLY A 286 -1.99 -9.91 4.51
N PHE A 287 -1.97 -8.79 3.76
CA PHE A 287 -0.97 -7.73 3.87
C PHE A 287 -1.59 -6.36 3.62
N ALA A 288 -0.86 -5.32 4.02
CA ALA A 288 -1.11 -3.95 3.62
C ALA A 288 0.02 -3.48 2.68
N TRP A 289 -0.36 -2.75 1.65
CA TRP A 289 0.55 -2.18 0.67
C TRP A 289 0.63 -0.69 0.84
N TYR A 290 1.80 -0.12 0.58
CA TYR A 290 2.10 1.29 0.73
C TYR A 290 2.50 1.84 -0.63
N HIS A 291 1.80 2.85 -1.11
CA HIS A 291 2.05 3.46 -2.42
C HIS A 291 2.30 4.95 -2.27
N ARG A 292 3.38 5.42 -2.91
CA ARG A 292 3.69 6.85 -2.98
C ARG A 292 3.57 7.35 -4.41
N PHE A 293 2.89 8.48 -4.52
CA PHE A 293 2.70 9.18 -5.78
C PHE A 293 3.13 10.63 -5.63
N THR A 294 3.56 11.23 -6.73
CA THR A 294 3.94 12.64 -6.82
C THR A 294 3.22 13.33 -7.97
N SER A 295 2.98 14.63 -7.85
CA SER A 295 2.37 15.45 -8.91
C SER A 295 3.33 15.81 -10.04
N THR A 296 4.64 15.66 -9.81
CA THR A 296 5.69 15.87 -10.81
C THR A 296 6.27 14.53 -11.22
N LYS A 297 6.21 14.17 -12.52
CA LYS A 297 6.74 12.90 -12.99
C LYS A 297 8.26 12.82 -12.74
N PRO A 298 8.74 11.86 -11.91
CA PRO A 298 10.16 11.69 -11.68
C PRO A 298 10.89 11.31 -12.97
N VAL A 299 12.13 11.71 -13.09
CA VAL A 299 13.00 11.35 -14.20
C VAL A 299 14.17 10.55 -13.66
N GLU A 300 14.40 9.36 -14.23
CA GLU A 300 15.52 8.51 -13.83
C GLU A 300 16.85 9.23 -14.00
N GLY A 301 17.70 9.20 -12.95
CA GLY A 301 19.00 9.85 -12.95
C GLY A 301 18.95 11.35 -12.67
N GLU A 302 17.78 11.97 -12.56
CA GLU A 302 17.66 13.29 -11.94
C GLU A 302 17.69 13.11 -10.42
N VAL A 303 18.73 13.62 -9.81
CA VAL A 303 18.73 13.85 -8.36
C VAL A 303 17.67 14.89 -8.10
N ASP A 304 16.74 14.63 -7.17
CA ASP A 304 15.73 15.61 -6.74
C ASP A 304 16.35 17.00 -6.64
N PRO A 305 15.95 17.96 -7.51
CA PRO A 305 16.54 19.30 -7.51
C PRO A 305 16.22 20.09 -6.23
N GLY A 306 15.38 19.54 -5.34
CA GLY A 306 15.01 20.16 -4.06
C GLY A 306 16.07 20.05 -2.97
N TYR A 307 17.04 19.14 -3.09
CA TYR A 307 18.09 18.97 -2.08
C TYR A 307 19.48 19.16 -2.66
N GLU A 308 20.05 20.36 -2.48
CA GLU A 308 21.48 20.57 -2.67
C GLU A 308 22.25 19.98 -1.47
N TYR A 309 22.85 18.82 -1.66
CA TYR A 309 23.79 18.24 -0.68
C TYR A 309 25.15 18.94 -0.79
N SER A 310 25.18 20.23 -0.44
CA SER A 310 26.37 21.08 -0.54
C SER A 310 27.24 21.05 0.72
N ASN A 311 26.73 20.47 1.81
CA ASN A 311 27.42 20.41 3.08
C ASN A 311 27.89 19.01 3.40
N LEU A 312 29.18 18.72 3.20
CA LEU A 312 29.79 17.48 3.63
C LEU A 312 29.86 17.44 5.16
N VAL A 313 29.15 16.53 5.79
CA VAL A 313 29.05 16.44 7.25
C VAL A 313 29.90 15.32 7.85
N TRP A 314 30.26 14.33 7.06
CA TRP A 314 31.12 13.24 7.46
C TRP A 314 31.75 12.57 6.24
N GLU A 315 33.02 12.21 6.35
CA GLU A 315 33.75 11.47 5.31
C GLU A 315 34.85 10.60 5.91
N ASP A 316 35.25 9.57 5.20
CA ASP A 316 36.50 8.86 5.40
C ASP A 316 37.09 8.37 4.06
N ASP A 317 38.16 9.01 3.66
CA ASP A 317 38.89 8.69 2.43
C ASP A 317 39.94 7.58 2.62
N PHE A 318 40.06 7.05 3.84
CA PHE A 318 41.00 6.00 4.18
C PHE A 318 42.46 6.32 3.79
N ASN A 319 42.90 7.57 4.02
CA ASN A 319 44.19 8.06 3.59
C ASN A 319 45.37 7.72 4.56
N THR A 320 45.06 7.18 5.74
CA THR A 320 46.10 6.83 6.73
C THR A 320 46.22 5.32 6.85
N ASP A 321 47.35 4.78 6.43
CA ASP A 321 47.60 3.33 6.49
C ASP A 321 47.58 2.83 7.94
N GLY A 322 47.05 1.62 8.14
CA GLY A 322 46.93 0.95 9.43
C GLY A 322 45.50 0.50 9.76
N ALA A 323 45.15 0.52 11.05
CA ALA A 323 43.79 0.24 11.45
C ALA A 323 42.85 1.40 11.04
N PRO A 324 41.56 1.13 10.72
CA PRO A 324 40.56 2.18 10.54
C PRO A 324 40.55 3.16 11.71
N ASP A 325 40.33 4.44 11.44
CA ASP A 325 40.32 5.50 12.43
C ASP A 325 39.25 5.22 13.53
N SER A 326 39.71 4.99 14.75
CA SER A 326 38.84 4.67 15.89
C SER A 326 37.95 5.82 16.36
N SER A 327 38.16 7.05 15.85
CA SER A 327 37.23 8.15 16.07
C SER A 327 36.03 8.12 15.12
N LYS A 328 36.12 7.37 14.01
CA LYS A 328 35.11 7.22 12.98
C LYS A 328 34.47 5.83 12.94
N TRP A 329 35.23 4.80 13.33
CA TRP A 329 34.83 3.40 13.17
C TRP A 329 34.96 2.60 14.45
N THR A 330 33.97 1.77 14.72
CA THR A 330 34.02 0.71 15.71
C THR A 330 33.75 -0.65 15.02
N TYR A 331 33.83 -1.74 15.79
CA TYR A 331 33.74 -3.10 15.25
C TYR A 331 32.60 -3.86 15.87
N ASP A 332 31.94 -4.69 15.07
CA ASP A 332 31.25 -5.86 15.58
C ASP A 332 32.26 -7.03 15.65
N LEU A 333 32.24 -7.80 16.73
CA LEU A 333 33.20 -8.87 16.97
C LEU A 333 32.48 -10.19 17.30
N GLY A 334 33.10 -11.31 16.89
CA GLY A 334 32.60 -12.66 17.19
C GLY A 334 31.54 -13.14 16.22
N THR A 335 30.72 -14.09 16.67
CA THR A 335 29.69 -14.79 15.88
C THR A 335 28.27 -14.47 16.28
N THR A 336 28.09 -13.55 17.25
CA THR A 336 26.80 -13.30 17.87
C THR A 336 26.50 -11.81 17.90
N ASP A 337 25.28 -11.42 17.53
CA ASP A 337 24.81 -10.05 17.59
C ASP A 337 24.58 -9.57 19.03
N ILE A 338 24.21 -8.30 19.20
CA ILE A 338 23.95 -7.67 20.52
C ILE A 338 22.75 -8.28 21.25
N PHE A 339 21.89 -9.04 20.56
CA PHE A 339 20.72 -9.71 21.12
C PHE A 339 20.99 -11.17 21.46
N GLY A 340 22.20 -11.67 21.21
CA GLY A 340 22.61 -13.04 21.48
C GLY A 340 22.29 -14.03 20.34
N ASN A 341 21.92 -13.57 19.16
CA ASN A 341 21.63 -14.42 18.01
C ASN A 341 22.92 -14.91 17.35
N ASN A 342 23.13 -16.21 17.33
CA ASN A 342 24.25 -16.85 16.64
C ASN A 342 24.18 -16.61 15.13
N GLY A 343 25.36 -16.51 14.47
CA GLY A 343 25.45 -16.21 13.03
C GLY A 343 24.80 -14.87 12.71
N TRP A 344 24.85 -13.92 13.66
CA TRP A 344 24.30 -12.56 13.51
C TRP A 344 22.83 -12.52 13.06
N GLY A 345 22.04 -13.55 13.39
CA GLY A 345 20.65 -13.70 13.00
C GLY A 345 20.43 -14.15 11.55
N ASN A 346 21.50 -14.25 10.74
CA ASN A 346 21.45 -14.58 9.31
C ASN A 346 22.12 -15.91 8.96
N GLN A 347 22.47 -16.74 9.94
CA GLN A 347 23.24 -17.98 9.78
C GLN A 347 24.63 -17.74 9.15
N GLU A 348 25.23 -16.59 9.40
CA GLU A 348 26.56 -16.23 8.93
C GLU A 348 27.63 -17.18 9.48
N ALA A 349 28.48 -17.70 8.61
CA ALA A 349 29.47 -18.72 8.98
C ALA A 349 30.77 -18.14 9.56
N GLN A 350 31.01 -16.85 9.38
CA GLN A 350 32.27 -16.22 9.80
C GLN A 350 32.18 -15.63 11.21
N SER A 351 33.34 -15.57 11.87
CA SER A 351 33.56 -14.74 13.06
C SER A 351 34.16 -13.40 12.62
N TYR A 352 33.59 -12.31 13.09
CA TYR A 352 34.14 -10.98 12.84
C TYR A 352 35.27 -10.66 13.81
N THR A 353 36.32 -10.06 13.26
CA THR A 353 37.54 -9.67 14.01
C THR A 353 37.94 -8.25 13.68
N ASN A 354 38.80 -7.66 14.51
CA ASN A 354 39.50 -6.39 14.24
C ASN A 354 40.98 -6.61 13.89
N ASN A 355 41.36 -7.82 13.49
CA ASN A 355 42.74 -8.13 13.12
C ASN A 355 43.10 -7.48 11.79
N ALA A 356 44.34 -7.02 11.64
CA ALA A 356 44.85 -6.43 10.41
C ALA A 356 44.72 -7.37 9.19
N ASP A 357 44.67 -8.65 9.41
CA ASP A 357 44.44 -9.70 8.40
C ASP A 357 43.02 -9.69 7.83
N ASN A 358 42.03 -9.19 8.58
CA ASN A 358 40.64 -9.08 8.15
C ASN A 358 40.24 -7.66 7.79
N VAL A 359 40.86 -6.64 8.42
CA VAL A 359 40.55 -5.24 8.17
C VAL A 359 41.77 -4.36 8.30
N ILE A 360 42.09 -3.64 7.24
CA ILE A 360 43.22 -2.73 7.22
C ILE A 360 42.96 -1.60 6.21
N VAL A 361 43.49 -0.42 6.50
CA VAL A 361 43.62 0.68 5.54
C VAL A 361 45.03 0.60 4.94
N GLU A 362 45.11 0.50 3.63
CA GLU A 362 46.37 0.56 2.92
C GLU A 362 46.20 1.12 1.50
N ASN A 363 47.15 1.93 1.09
CA ASN A 363 47.17 2.57 -0.23
C ASN A 363 45.86 3.35 -0.55
N GLY A 364 45.35 4.10 0.40
CA GLY A 364 44.15 4.94 0.24
C GLY A 364 42.86 4.14 0.11
N SER A 365 42.80 2.95 0.72
CA SER A 365 41.61 2.10 0.65
C SER A 365 41.45 1.27 1.90
N LEU A 366 40.21 1.20 2.40
CA LEU A 366 39.82 0.19 3.39
C LEU A 366 39.73 -1.17 2.70
N LYS A 367 40.40 -2.18 3.24
CA LYS A 367 40.29 -3.56 2.80
C LYS A 367 39.68 -4.41 3.88
N ILE A 368 38.57 -5.06 3.55
CA ILE A 368 37.94 -6.10 4.37
C ILE A 368 38.17 -7.43 3.66
N THR A 369 38.81 -8.37 4.35
CA THR A 369 39.22 -9.66 3.81
C THR A 369 38.52 -10.80 4.57
N ALA A 370 37.71 -11.56 3.86
CA ALA A 370 37.20 -12.83 4.36
C ALA A 370 38.29 -13.92 4.19
N LYS A 371 38.61 -14.66 5.26
CA LYS A 371 39.60 -15.71 5.26
C LYS A 371 38.99 -17.03 5.70
N LYS A 372 39.50 -18.10 5.13
CA LYS A 372 39.18 -19.47 5.58
C LYS A 372 40.36 -20.03 6.39
N GLU A 373 40.09 -20.41 7.60
CA GLU A 373 41.08 -21.00 8.54
C GLU A 373 40.60 -22.39 8.97
N GLY A 374 41.08 -23.42 8.28
CA GLY A 374 40.58 -24.80 8.48
C GLY A 374 39.13 -24.93 7.99
N ASN A 375 38.22 -25.19 8.94
CA ASN A 375 36.78 -25.25 8.68
C ASN A 375 36.04 -23.96 9.02
N ASP A 376 36.72 -23.00 9.61
CA ASP A 376 36.14 -21.76 10.07
C ASP A 376 36.42 -20.61 9.09
N TYR A 377 35.67 -19.54 9.24
CA TYR A 377 35.84 -18.31 8.45
C TYR A 377 36.01 -17.13 9.37
N THR A 378 36.84 -16.18 8.97
CA THR A 378 36.97 -14.89 9.63
C THR A 378 36.74 -13.75 8.62
N SER A 379 36.22 -12.62 9.09
CA SER A 379 36.04 -11.42 8.31
C SER A 379 36.05 -10.20 9.24
N ALA A 380 35.68 -9.03 8.73
CA ALA A 380 35.47 -7.84 9.56
C ALA A 380 34.15 -7.18 9.25
N ARG A 381 33.56 -6.53 10.28
CA ARG A 381 32.39 -5.69 10.21
C ARG A 381 32.65 -4.42 11.00
N ILE A 382 32.72 -3.30 10.30
CA ILE A 382 32.94 -1.98 10.93
C ILE A 382 31.66 -1.17 10.85
N LYS A 383 31.47 -0.24 11.78
CA LYS A 383 30.28 0.59 11.88
C LYS A 383 30.60 1.94 12.53
N THR A 384 29.77 2.93 12.27
CA THR A 384 29.86 4.26 12.90
C THR A 384 29.02 4.36 14.17
N GLN A 385 28.34 3.29 14.59
CA GLN A 385 27.44 3.27 15.75
C GLN A 385 28.11 3.83 17.02
N GLY A 386 27.47 4.84 17.64
CA GLY A 386 27.99 5.49 18.84
C GLY A 386 29.08 6.55 18.57
N LEU A 387 29.53 6.71 17.33
CA LEU A 387 30.54 7.69 16.91
C LEU A 387 29.93 8.77 16.00
N TYR A 388 29.13 8.35 15.00
CA TYR A 388 28.43 9.24 14.10
C TYR A 388 27.08 8.64 13.71
N ASN A 389 26.05 9.46 13.65
CA ASN A 389 24.73 9.12 13.17
C ASN A 389 24.10 10.32 12.45
N PHE A 390 23.15 10.07 11.57
CA PHE A 390 22.37 11.09 10.90
C PHE A 390 20.97 10.53 10.60
N THR A 391 20.00 11.41 10.46
CA THR A 391 18.60 11.03 10.17
C THR A 391 18.28 11.20 8.69
N TYR A 392 18.79 12.24 8.07
CA TYR A 392 18.56 12.55 6.66
C TYR A 392 19.87 12.95 5.99
N GLY A 393 20.01 12.60 4.71
CA GLY A 393 21.19 12.97 3.95
C GLY A 393 21.46 12.02 2.79
N ARG A 394 22.47 12.31 2.03
CA ARG A 394 22.99 11.47 0.95
C ARG A 394 24.27 10.76 1.40
N VAL A 395 24.33 9.45 1.19
CA VAL A 395 25.54 8.65 1.45
C VAL A 395 26.11 8.21 0.11
N GLU A 396 27.37 8.50 -0.13
CA GLU A 396 28.11 8.03 -1.30
C GLU A 396 29.23 7.10 -0.87
N VAL A 397 29.26 5.90 -1.41
CA VAL A 397 30.31 4.90 -1.14
C VAL A 397 30.92 4.42 -2.44
N ARG A 398 32.23 4.54 -2.56
CA ARG A 398 32.99 3.95 -3.65
C ARG A 398 33.57 2.63 -3.17
N ALA A 399 33.06 1.49 -3.71
CA ALA A 399 33.47 0.17 -3.27
C ALA A 399 33.77 -0.76 -4.46
N LYS A 400 34.69 -1.73 -4.23
CA LYS A 400 34.88 -2.88 -5.08
C LYS A 400 34.42 -4.11 -4.32
N LEU A 401 33.27 -4.66 -4.69
CA LEU A 401 32.67 -5.79 -4.03
C LEU A 401 33.23 -7.13 -4.54
N PRO A 402 33.35 -8.17 -3.67
CA PRO A 402 33.69 -9.51 -4.11
C PRO A 402 32.53 -10.14 -4.89
N ALA A 403 32.87 -10.93 -5.92
CA ALA A 403 31.89 -11.62 -6.79
C ALA A 403 31.89 -13.14 -6.60
N ALA A 404 32.51 -13.67 -5.56
CA ALA A 404 32.58 -15.10 -5.31
C ALA A 404 31.26 -15.65 -4.74
N GLN A 405 30.93 -16.90 -5.08
CA GLN A 405 29.76 -17.58 -4.51
C GLN A 405 29.85 -17.67 -2.98
N GLY A 406 28.78 -17.30 -2.28
CA GLY A 406 28.69 -17.30 -0.82
C GLY A 406 29.25 -16.06 -0.15
N THR A 407 29.72 -15.05 -0.91
CA THR A 407 30.04 -13.73 -0.37
C THR A 407 28.77 -12.88 -0.34
N TRP A 408 28.57 -12.16 0.74
CA TRP A 408 27.45 -11.24 0.92
C TRP A 408 28.01 -9.90 1.46
N PRO A 409 28.67 -9.13 0.59
CA PRO A 409 29.14 -7.81 1.03
C PRO A 409 27.94 -6.89 1.27
N ALA A 410 27.96 -6.17 2.38
CA ALA A 410 26.93 -5.21 2.73
C ALA A 410 27.57 -3.88 3.13
N ILE A 411 26.89 -2.79 2.80
CA ILE A 411 27.23 -1.41 3.18
C ILE A 411 26.00 -0.81 3.85
#